data_64e271454accd77bdd984e67890ace13
#
_entry.id   64e271454accd77bdd984e67890ace13
#
_cell.length_a   1.000
_cell.length_b   1.000
_cell.length_c   1.000
_cell.angle_alpha   90.00
_cell.angle_beta   90.00
_cell.angle_gamma   90.00
#
_symmetry.space_group_name_H-M   'P 1'
#
loop_
_entity.id
_entity.type
_entity.pdbx_description
1 polymer ?
#
loop_
_entity_poly.entity_id
_entity_poly.type
_entity_poly.pdbx_seq_one_letter_code
_entity_poly.pdbx_strand_id
1 'polypeptide(L)'
;MIKGIHHVSLKCSKGRQYNEVLNFYSEVLGMSYRTWGDEADPDGVLFDTGNGLIEIFTNKDDEAEYGIIRHFALETDDVDSMISKVRSAGYEVFISPKDISVPFNARVAFCFGPLGEQVELIQVKG
;
A
#
# COMPACT_ATOMS: atom_id res chain seq x y z
N MET A 1 -5.57 3.81 -26.30
CA MET A 1 -5.35 2.49 -25.64
C MET A 1 -5.00 2.70 -24.19
N ILE A 2 -5.65 1.97 -23.31
CA ILE A 2 -5.30 2.00 -21.89
C ILE A 2 -3.97 1.25 -21.70
N LYS A 3 -3.05 1.84 -20.90
CA LYS A 3 -1.70 1.27 -20.69
C LYS A 3 -1.54 0.58 -19.32
N GLY A 4 -2.54 0.64 -18.47
CA GLY A 4 -2.49 0.07 -17.13
C GLY A 4 -2.94 1.07 -16.07
N ILE A 5 -2.76 0.72 -14.81
CA ILE A 5 -3.10 1.59 -13.70
C ILE A 5 -1.97 2.60 -13.50
N HIS A 6 -2.29 3.89 -13.56
CA HIS A 6 -1.31 4.95 -13.30
C HIS A 6 -1.09 5.14 -11.81
N HIS A 7 -2.17 5.21 -11.06
CA HIS A 7 -2.09 5.33 -9.61
C HIS A 7 -3.40 4.91 -8.95
N VAL A 8 -3.33 4.67 -7.66
CA VAL A 8 -4.48 4.49 -6.79
C VAL A 8 -4.45 5.62 -5.77
N SER A 9 -5.58 6.29 -5.55
CA SER A 9 -5.67 7.41 -4.63
C SER A 9 -6.35 7.02 -3.33
N LEU A 10 -5.74 7.41 -2.23
CA LEU A 10 -6.27 7.24 -0.89
C LEU A 10 -6.24 8.59 -0.17
N LYS A 11 -6.87 8.66 0.99
CA LYS A 11 -6.89 9.87 1.82
C LYS A 11 -6.47 9.52 3.24
N CYS A 12 -5.79 10.45 3.88
CA CYS A 12 -5.47 10.31 5.30
C CYS A 12 -5.55 11.66 6.00
N SER A 13 -5.69 11.62 7.33
CA SER A 13 -5.53 12.80 8.15
C SER A 13 -4.05 13.13 8.29
N LYS A 14 -3.75 14.37 8.64
CA LYS A 14 -2.39 14.77 8.99
C LYS A 14 -2.01 14.20 10.36
N GLY A 15 -0.73 14.22 10.69
CA GLY A 15 -0.24 13.75 11.97
C GLY A 15 -0.08 12.23 12.01
N ARG A 16 -0.80 11.57 12.92
CA ARG A 16 -0.62 10.14 13.17
C ARG A 16 -0.81 9.28 11.92
N GLN A 17 -1.92 9.45 11.21
CA GLN A 17 -2.17 8.66 10.00
C GLN A 17 -1.11 8.90 8.93
N TYR A 18 -0.73 10.17 8.72
CA TYR A 18 0.30 10.49 7.74
C TYR A 18 1.63 9.82 8.09
N ASN A 19 2.03 9.87 9.36
CA ASN A 19 3.27 9.24 9.80
C ASN A 19 3.22 7.71 9.64
N GLU A 20 2.08 7.10 9.93
CA GLU A 20 1.88 5.66 9.73
C GLU A 20 1.96 5.28 8.25
N VAL A 21 1.39 6.11 7.36
CA VAL A 21 1.44 5.91 5.92
C VAL A 21 2.90 5.94 5.44
N LEU A 22 3.65 6.95 5.84
CA LEU A 22 5.07 7.05 5.46
C LEU A 22 5.85 5.82 5.93
N ASN A 23 5.65 5.43 7.19
CA ASN A 23 6.33 4.26 7.74
C ASN A 23 5.98 2.98 6.98
N PHE A 24 4.69 2.76 6.75
CA PHE A 24 4.25 1.52 6.12
C PHE A 24 4.77 1.37 4.69
N TYR A 25 4.54 2.37 3.87
CA TYR A 25 4.87 2.26 2.44
C TYR A 25 6.36 2.45 2.16
N SER A 26 7.06 3.31 2.90
CA SER A 26 8.48 3.52 2.65
C SER A 26 9.38 2.61 3.47
N GLU A 27 9.15 2.48 4.78
CA GLU A 27 10.04 1.68 5.63
C GLU A 27 9.70 0.19 5.57
N VAL A 28 8.43 -0.17 5.73
CA VAL A 28 8.02 -1.58 5.77
C VAL A 28 8.06 -2.18 4.37
N LEU A 29 7.43 -1.53 3.38
CA LEU A 29 7.35 -2.05 2.02
C LEU A 29 8.51 -1.61 1.12
N GLY A 30 9.32 -0.65 1.55
CA GLY A 30 10.53 -0.28 0.85
C GLY A 30 10.35 0.60 -0.38
N MET A 31 9.21 1.27 -0.53
CA MET A 31 8.98 2.14 -1.67
C MET A 31 9.61 3.51 -1.48
N SER A 32 10.21 4.05 -2.52
CA SER A 32 10.63 5.45 -2.54
C SER A 32 9.41 6.34 -2.70
N TYR A 33 9.52 7.60 -2.25
CA TYR A 33 8.39 8.51 -2.30
C TYR A 33 8.84 9.95 -2.53
N ARG A 34 7.87 10.78 -2.92
CA ARG A 34 8.02 12.23 -2.98
C ARG A 34 6.72 12.87 -2.50
N THR A 35 6.83 14.05 -1.92
CA THR A 35 5.66 14.83 -1.48
C THR A 35 5.39 15.96 -2.46
N TRP A 36 4.19 16.53 -2.39
CA TRP A 36 3.87 17.75 -3.11
C TRP A 36 3.19 18.75 -2.18
N GLY A 37 3.18 20.01 -2.59
CA GLY A 37 2.70 21.10 -1.76
C GLY A 37 3.83 21.68 -0.93
N ASP A 38 3.50 22.29 0.21
CA ASP A 38 4.49 22.87 1.11
C ASP A 38 5.34 21.74 1.73
N GLU A 39 6.68 21.89 1.68
CA GLU A 39 7.58 20.88 2.25
C GLU A 39 7.36 20.68 3.75
N ALA A 40 7.02 21.73 4.49
CA ALA A 40 6.79 21.65 5.92
C ALA A 40 5.41 21.07 6.26
N ASP A 41 4.45 21.17 5.34
CA ASP A 41 3.08 20.69 5.53
C ASP A 41 2.55 20.18 4.20
N PRO A 42 3.00 18.99 3.75
CA PRO A 42 2.65 18.48 2.43
C PRO A 42 1.16 18.25 2.24
N ASP A 43 0.68 18.50 1.01
CA ASP A 43 -0.69 18.19 0.62
C ASP A 43 -0.88 16.71 0.30
N GLY A 44 0.21 16.00 0.08
CA GLY A 44 0.14 14.58 -0.19
C GLY A 44 1.49 13.95 -0.46
N VAL A 45 1.46 12.65 -0.70
CA VAL A 45 2.65 11.84 -0.96
C VAL A 45 2.37 10.85 -2.08
N LEU A 46 3.39 10.62 -2.92
CA LEU A 46 3.36 9.65 -4.01
C LEU A 46 4.41 8.59 -3.73
N PHE A 47 3.98 7.34 -3.61
CA PHE A 47 4.87 6.20 -3.46
C PHE A 47 5.06 5.51 -4.81
N ASP A 48 6.29 5.19 -5.14
CA ASP A 48 6.66 4.54 -6.40
C ASP A 48 6.60 3.03 -6.23
N THR A 49 5.72 2.37 -6.99
CA THR A 49 5.57 0.90 -6.96
C THR A 49 6.52 0.21 -7.94
N GLY A 50 7.27 0.98 -8.74
CA GLY A 50 8.11 0.45 -9.82
C GLY A 50 7.46 0.58 -11.20
N ASN A 51 6.15 0.46 -11.29
CA ASN A 51 5.41 0.60 -12.54
C ASN A 51 4.09 1.35 -12.38
N GLY A 52 3.96 2.11 -11.32
CA GLY A 52 2.78 2.91 -11.02
C GLY A 52 2.99 3.67 -9.72
N LEU A 53 1.92 4.30 -9.22
CA LEU A 53 2.00 5.14 -8.03
C LEU A 53 0.85 4.84 -7.08
N ILE A 54 1.14 4.98 -5.78
CA ILE A 54 0.09 5.11 -4.77
C ILE A 54 0.12 6.56 -4.33
N GLU A 55 -1.01 7.26 -4.53
CA GLU A 55 -1.16 8.66 -4.17
C GLU A 55 -2.00 8.78 -2.90
N ILE A 56 -1.50 9.52 -1.92
CA ILE A 56 -2.23 9.70 -0.67
C ILE A 56 -2.31 11.19 -0.35
N PHE A 57 -3.55 11.69 -0.29
CA PHE A 57 -3.82 13.07 0.09
C PHE A 57 -3.80 13.21 1.61
N THR A 58 -3.18 14.27 2.11
CA THR A 58 -3.00 14.51 3.54
C THR A 58 -3.77 15.73 4.04
N ASN A 59 -4.77 16.20 3.29
CA ASN A 59 -5.49 17.41 3.60
C ASN A 59 -6.86 17.16 4.26
N LYS A 60 -7.01 16.05 4.95
CA LYS A 60 -8.22 15.70 5.68
C LYS A 60 -8.03 15.93 7.17
N ASP A 61 -9.05 16.49 7.81
CA ASP A 61 -9.05 16.69 9.26
C ASP A 61 -9.46 15.41 10.00
N ASP A 62 -10.35 14.62 9.39
CA ASP A 62 -10.86 13.39 10.00
C ASP A 62 -10.12 12.16 9.46
N GLU A 63 -10.04 11.12 10.29
CA GLU A 63 -9.45 9.85 9.87
C GLU A 63 -10.31 9.22 8.77
N ALA A 64 -9.63 8.64 7.79
CA ALA A 64 -10.31 7.96 6.69
C ALA A 64 -10.95 6.65 7.18
N GLU A 65 -12.17 6.41 6.74
CA GLU A 65 -12.85 5.14 6.93
C GLU A 65 -12.59 4.23 5.72
N TYR A 66 -13.03 2.97 5.84
CA TYR A 66 -12.97 2.05 4.69
C TYR A 66 -13.76 2.65 3.54
N GLY A 67 -13.12 2.73 2.38
CA GLY A 67 -13.71 3.33 1.19
C GLY A 67 -14.21 2.31 0.18
N ILE A 68 -14.55 2.81 -1.02
CA ILE A 68 -15.02 1.99 -2.14
C ILE A 68 -13.92 1.04 -2.62
N ILE A 69 -12.67 1.48 -2.57
CA ILE A 69 -11.53 0.65 -2.96
C ILE A 69 -11.30 -0.39 -1.88
N ARG A 70 -11.52 -1.66 -2.22
CA ARG A 70 -11.37 -2.76 -1.27
C ARG A 70 -9.93 -3.16 -1.06
N HIS A 71 -9.19 -3.26 -2.15
CA HIS A 71 -7.77 -3.54 -2.08
C HIS A 71 -7.10 -3.10 -3.37
N PHE A 72 -5.80 -3.02 -3.31
CA PHE A 72 -4.95 -2.95 -4.49
C PHE A 72 -3.83 -3.97 -4.29
N ALA A 73 -3.29 -4.46 -5.39
CA ALA A 73 -2.27 -5.50 -5.37
C ALA A 73 -0.92 -4.91 -5.73
N LEU A 74 0.09 -5.25 -4.93
CA LEU A 74 1.48 -4.89 -5.19
C LEU A 74 2.24 -6.16 -5.53
N GLU A 75 2.85 -6.18 -6.69
CA GLU A 75 3.66 -7.32 -7.12
C GLU A 75 5.01 -7.31 -6.42
N THR A 76 5.45 -8.48 -5.96
CA THR A 76 6.74 -8.65 -5.30
C THR A 76 7.37 -9.97 -5.75
N ASP A 77 8.69 -10.06 -5.60
CA ASP A 77 9.43 -11.30 -5.86
C ASP A 77 9.35 -12.28 -4.70
N ASP A 78 8.92 -11.83 -3.52
CA ASP A 78 8.95 -12.66 -2.31
C ASP A 78 7.85 -12.23 -1.33
N VAL A 79 6.69 -12.86 -1.46
CA VAL A 79 5.53 -12.58 -0.60
C VAL A 79 5.85 -12.90 0.86
N ASP A 80 6.51 -14.04 1.11
CA ASP A 80 6.79 -14.47 2.49
C ASP A 80 7.67 -13.46 3.23
N SER A 81 8.71 -12.96 2.58
CA SER A 81 9.60 -11.96 3.15
C SER A 81 8.86 -10.64 3.43
N MET A 82 8.04 -10.18 2.48
CA MET A 82 7.27 -8.94 2.66
C MET A 82 6.26 -9.06 3.79
N ILE A 83 5.57 -10.18 3.88
CA ILE A 83 4.59 -10.40 4.96
C ILE A 83 5.29 -10.48 6.33
N SER A 84 6.48 -11.07 6.38
CA SER A 84 7.26 -11.08 7.62
C SER A 84 7.57 -9.67 8.09
N LYS A 85 7.93 -8.77 7.18
CA LYS A 85 8.17 -7.35 7.51
C LYS A 85 6.90 -6.66 7.99
N VAL A 86 5.77 -6.92 7.34
CA VAL A 86 4.47 -6.36 7.73
C VAL A 86 4.11 -6.78 9.15
N ARG A 87 4.23 -8.06 9.46
CA ARG A 87 3.96 -8.58 10.82
C ARG A 87 4.91 -7.98 11.85
N SER A 88 6.18 -7.90 11.53
CA SER A 88 7.19 -7.33 12.45
C SER A 88 6.92 -5.85 12.75
N ALA A 89 6.32 -5.14 11.81
CA ALA A 89 5.94 -3.73 11.99
C ALA A 89 4.61 -3.56 12.76
N GLY A 90 3.93 -4.66 13.10
CA GLY A 90 2.72 -4.62 13.90
C GLY A 90 1.41 -4.48 13.11
N TYR A 91 1.45 -4.62 11.79
CA TYR A 91 0.24 -4.54 10.97
C TYR A 91 -0.42 -5.91 10.85
N GLU A 92 -1.74 -5.91 10.76
CA GLU A 92 -2.51 -7.15 10.69
C GLU A 92 -2.42 -7.79 9.31
N VAL A 93 -2.09 -9.09 9.30
CA VAL A 93 -2.15 -9.92 8.10
C VAL A 93 -3.41 -10.77 8.23
N PHE A 94 -4.42 -10.51 7.37
CA PHE A 94 -5.69 -11.23 7.49
C PHE A 94 -5.78 -12.43 6.55
N ILE A 95 -4.91 -12.52 5.55
CA ILE A 95 -4.72 -13.74 4.76
C ILE A 95 -3.22 -14.02 4.69
N SER A 96 -2.80 -15.10 5.36
CA SER A 96 -1.41 -15.54 5.35
C SER A 96 -0.98 -15.98 3.95
N PRO A 97 0.33 -15.96 3.64
CA PRO A 97 0.81 -16.39 2.34
C PRO A 97 0.28 -17.75 1.94
N LYS A 98 -0.29 -17.83 0.75
CA LYS A 98 -0.83 -19.06 0.19
C LYS A 98 -0.70 -19.07 -1.32
N ASP A 99 -0.64 -20.26 -1.87
CA ASP A 99 -0.62 -20.43 -3.32
C ASP A 99 -2.03 -20.48 -3.86
N ILE A 100 -2.25 -19.82 -4.98
CA ILE A 100 -3.51 -19.85 -5.73
C ILE A 100 -3.23 -20.25 -7.17
N SER A 101 -4.24 -20.80 -7.82
CA SER A 101 -4.18 -21.13 -9.25
C SER A 101 -5.20 -20.35 -10.06
N VAL A 102 -6.17 -19.76 -9.40
CA VAL A 102 -7.27 -19.01 -10.02
C VAL A 102 -7.39 -17.67 -9.29
N PRO A 103 -7.50 -16.54 -9.99
CA PRO A 103 -7.46 -16.36 -11.44
C PRO A 103 -6.05 -16.44 -12.03
N PHE A 104 -5.03 -16.44 -11.19
CA PHE A 104 -3.62 -16.49 -11.59
C PHE A 104 -2.91 -17.61 -10.83
N ASN A 105 -1.88 -18.16 -11.44
CA ASN A 105 -0.95 -19.02 -10.72
C ASN A 105 0.02 -18.10 -9.96
N ALA A 106 -0.18 -17.99 -8.66
CA ALA A 106 0.52 -17.01 -7.86
C ALA A 106 0.57 -17.40 -6.38
N ARG A 107 1.44 -16.72 -5.64
CA ARG A 107 1.43 -16.75 -4.19
C ARG A 107 0.96 -15.38 -3.72
N VAL A 108 -0.02 -15.37 -2.83
CA VAL A 108 -0.66 -14.13 -2.39
C VAL A 108 -0.77 -14.06 -0.87
N ALA A 109 -0.88 -12.83 -0.36
CA ALA A 109 -1.19 -12.56 1.03
C ALA A 109 -1.88 -11.21 1.12
N PHE A 110 -2.64 -10.99 2.19
CA PHE A 110 -3.38 -9.75 2.39
C PHE A 110 -3.14 -9.20 3.78
N CYS A 111 -2.92 -7.90 3.85
CA CYS A 111 -2.78 -7.18 5.12
C CYS A 111 -3.58 -5.89 5.07
N PHE A 112 -3.72 -5.26 6.25
CA PHE A 112 -4.30 -3.93 6.34
C PHE A 112 -3.17 -2.91 6.48
N GLY A 113 -3.24 -1.85 5.68
CA GLY A 113 -2.35 -0.71 5.82
C GLY A 113 -2.85 0.25 6.90
N PRO A 114 -2.12 1.36 7.14
CA PRO A 114 -2.41 2.28 8.25
C PRO A 114 -3.73 3.05 8.13
N LEU A 115 -4.36 3.06 6.95
CA LEU A 115 -5.65 3.72 6.73
C LEU A 115 -6.83 2.74 6.77
N GLY A 116 -6.58 1.48 7.12
CA GLY A 116 -7.57 0.42 7.02
C GLY A 116 -7.72 -0.13 5.61
N GLU A 117 -6.90 0.32 4.68
CA GLU A 117 -6.92 -0.17 3.31
C GLU A 117 -6.41 -1.60 3.24
N GLN A 118 -7.05 -2.40 2.39
CA GLN A 118 -6.63 -3.77 2.16
C GLN A 118 -5.54 -3.77 1.09
N VAL A 119 -4.40 -4.36 1.43
CA VAL A 119 -3.25 -4.45 0.53
C VAL A 119 -2.98 -5.92 0.24
N GLU A 120 -3.03 -6.28 -1.04
CA GLU A 120 -2.63 -7.61 -1.50
C GLU A 120 -1.16 -7.56 -1.92
N LEU A 121 -0.40 -8.54 -1.49
CA LEU A 121 0.95 -8.79 -2.01
C LEU A 121 0.87 -10.01 -2.90
N ILE A 122 1.35 -9.90 -4.12
CA ILE A 122 1.24 -10.97 -5.10
C ILE A 122 2.60 -11.26 -5.75
N GLN A 123 2.92 -12.55 -5.80
CA GLN A 123 4.10 -13.07 -6.46
C GLN A 123 3.60 -13.98 -7.58
N VAL A 124 3.70 -13.49 -8.80
CA VAL A 124 3.22 -14.24 -9.96
C VAL A 124 4.16 -15.39 -10.25
N LYS A 125 3.60 -16.58 -10.43
CA LYS A 125 4.37 -17.76 -10.83
C LYS A 125 4.26 -17.91 -12.34
N GLY A 126 5.36 -18.26 -12.93
CA GLY A 126 5.49 -18.39 -14.37
C GLY A 126 4.52 -19.33 -15.06
#